data_d62792a7d80707f997b778efce2c9884
#
_entry.id   d62792a7d80707f997b778efce2c9884
#
_cell.length_a   1.000
_cell.length_b   1.000
_cell.length_c   1.000
_cell.angle_alpha   90.00
_cell.angle_beta   90.00
_cell.angle_gamma   90.00
#
_symmetry.space_group_name_H-M   'P 1'
#
loop_
_entity.id
_entity.type
_entity.pdbx_description
1 polymer ?
#
loop_
_entity_poly.entity_id
_entity_poly.type
_entity_poly.pdbx_seq_one_letter_code
_entity_poly.pdbx_strand_id
1 'polypeptide(L)'
;VVVFAIYPLALELYKEADISRKLIPGAIALGSFTFTMTALPGSPQLNNLIAARYLGTTAMAAPVLGITAAVIMLAGGIVYLTWREKQLRAAGEHYTSTGDEKKSNGEALPHWIFGILPLVAVIITLNVFQWPAIGAIGTGILLIVLCNIRQWKKFIPAVNDGAQGSVMAIMNTSAAVGFGSVVKAVPGFASLTSALLGMGGSPLVSEAVAITTLAGATGSSSGGMTIALEALASKYLETASALNISPEAFHRVATVASGGLDSLPHCGAVITLLAVCKLSHKDSYTDIG
;
A
#
# COMPACT_ATOMS: atom_id res chain seq x y z
N VAL A 1 -0.61 -10.05 3.22
CA VAL A 1 -1.62 -10.50 4.23
C VAL A 1 -3.01 -10.05 3.83
N VAL A 2 -3.26 -8.76 3.54
CA VAL A 2 -4.61 -8.22 3.19
C VAL A 2 -5.24 -8.97 2.02
N VAL A 3 -4.47 -9.26 0.97
CA VAL A 3 -4.97 -9.98 -0.23
C VAL A 3 -5.56 -11.34 0.13
N PHE A 4 -4.90 -12.11 0.98
CA PHE A 4 -5.39 -13.42 1.42
C PHE A 4 -6.70 -13.35 2.21
N ALA A 5 -6.90 -12.28 2.97
CA ALA A 5 -8.11 -12.08 3.76
C ALA A 5 -9.29 -11.57 2.91
N ILE A 6 -9.01 -10.69 1.96
CA ILE A 6 -10.04 -10.03 1.16
C ILE A 6 -10.45 -10.87 -0.06
N TYR A 7 -9.54 -11.67 -0.62
CA TYR A 7 -9.82 -12.42 -1.84
C TYR A 7 -11.03 -13.38 -1.74
N PRO A 8 -11.22 -14.19 -0.66
CA PRO A 8 -12.42 -15.01 -0.53
C PRO A 8 -13.72 -14.21 -0.51
N LEU A 9 -13.72 -13.05 0.18
CA LEU A 9 -14.86 -12.14 0.21
C LEU A 9 -15.13 -11.54 -1.17
N ALA A 10 -14.07 -11.13 -1.87
CA ALA A 10 -14.18 -10.60 -3.22
C ALA A 10 -14.77 -11.63 -4.19
N LEU A 11 -14.37 -12.90 -4.09
CA LEU A 11 -14.94 -13.98 -4.91
C LEU A 11 -16.47 -14.07 -4.75
N GLU A 12 -16.97 -14.08 -3.51
CA GLU A 12 -18.42 -14.18 -3.26
C GLU A 12 -19.17 -12.94 -3.75
N LEU A 13 -18.63 -11.74 -3.52
CA LEU A 13 -19.24 -10.49 -3.99
C LEU A 13 -19.30 -10.42 -5.52
N TYR A 14 -18.21 -10.79 -6.20
CA TYR A 14 -18.13 -10.77 -7.66
C TYR A 14 -19.02 -11.83 -8.29
N LYS A 15 -19.15 -12.97 -7.65
CA LYS A 15 -20.08 -14.03 -8.05
C LYS A 15 -21.54 -13.57 -7.95
N GLU A 16 -21.92 -12.98 -6.83
CA GLU A 16 -23.29 -12.48 -6.61
C GLU A 16 -23.64 -11.37 -7.63
N ALA A 17 -22.68 -10.51 -7.95
CA ALA A 17 -22.85 -9.42 -8.90
C ALA A 17 -22.65 -9.85 -10.38
N ASP A 18 -22.31 -11.10 -10.64
CA ASP A 18 -21.94 -11.62 -11.97
C ASP A 18 -20.89 -10.77 -12.68
N ILE A 19 -19.83 -10.37 -11.93
CA ILE A 19 -18.70 -9.59 -12.44
C ILE A 19 -17.52 -10.50 -12.73
N SER A 20 -16.83 -10.30 -13.85
CA SER A 20 -15.65 -11.07 -14.19
C SER A 20 -14.57 -11.00 -13.09
N ARG A 21 -14.11 -12.18 -12.62
CA ARG A 21 -13.07 -12.27 -11.58
C ARG A 21 -11.74 -11.64 -11.99
N LYS A 22 -11.52 -11.35 -13.27
CA LYS A 22 -10.33 -10.65 -13.77
C LYS A 22 -10.17 -9.26 -13.16
N LEU A 23 -11.27 -8.63 -12.70
CA LEU A 23 -11.25 -7.32 -12.06
C LEU A 23 -10.95 -7.37 -10.55
N ILE A 24 -10.98 -8.55 -9.92
CA ILE A 24 -10.71 -8.68 -8.48
C ILE A 24 -9.31 -8.12 -8.12
N PRO A 25 -8.22 -8.48 -8.85
CA PRO A 25 -6.92 -7.92 -8.54
C PRO A 25 -6.86 -6.39 -8.61
N GLY A 26 -7.48 -5.79 -9.64
CA GLY A 26 -7.56 -4.32 -9.77
C GLY A 26 -8.31 -3.67 -8.61
N ALA A 27 -9.44 -4.24 -8.20
CA ALA A 27 -10.20 -3.72 -7.05
C ALA A 27 -9.43 -3.84 -5.74
N ILE A 28 -8.73 -4.97 -5.50
CA ILE A 28 -7.88 -5.15 -4.32
C ILE A 28 -6.67 -4.20 -4.38
N ALA A 29 -6.05 -4.02 -5.54
CA ALA A 29 -4.95 -3.09 -5.73
C ALA A 29 -5.39 -1.66 -5.43
N LEU A 30 -6.51 -1.21 -5.98
CA LEU A 30 -7.07 0.10 -5.70
C LEU A 30 -7.28 0.33 -4.20
N GLY A 31 -7.84 -0.66 -3.50
CA GLY A 31 -8.13 -0.54 -2.06
C GLY A 31 -6.92 -0.68 -1.15
N SER A 32 -5.87 -1.42 -1.55
CA SER A 32 -4.78 -1.80 -0.64
C SER A 32 -3.44 -1.17 -0.97
N PHE A 33 -3.15 -0.89 -2.26
CA PHE A 33 -1.83 -0.50 -2.73
C PHE A 33 -1.77 0.93 -3.24
N THR A 34 -2.92 1.56 -3.54
CA THR A 34 -2.98 2.93 -4.06
C THR A 34 -3.22 3.95 -2.96
N PHE A 35 -4.38 4.57 -2.93
CA PHE A 35 -4.66 5.73 -2.08
C PHE A 35 -4.52 5.45 -0.58
N THR A 36 -4.84 4.25 -0.12
CA THR A 36 -4.73 3.88 1.31
C THR A 36 -3.27 3.76 1.76
N MET A 37 -2.39 3.27 0.88
CA MET A 37 -0.98 3.06 1.17
C MET A 37 -0.15 4.33 1.02
N THR A 38 -0.48 5.15 0.03
CA THR A 38 0.40 6.26 -0.40
C THR A 38 -0.15 7.64 -0.06
N ALA A 39 -1.46 7.85 -0.15
CA ALA A 39 -2.04 9.20 -0.07
C ALA A 39 -2.74 9.50 1.27
N LEU A 40 -3.38 8.50 1.89
CA LEU A 40 -4.26 8.72 3.04
C LEU A 40 -3.46 9.16 4.29
N PRO A 41 -3.69 10.39 4.80
CA PRO A 41 -3.00 10.86 5.99
C PRO A 41 -3.48 10.10 7.24
N GLY A 42 -2.61 10.02 8.24
CA GLY A 42 -2.91 9.36 9.51
C GLY A 42 -2.93 7.84 9.43
N SER A 43 -2.68 7.24 8.27
CA SER A 43 -2.64 5.79 8.15
C SER A 43 -1.33 5.22 8.73
N PRO A 44 -1.37 4.06 9.42
CA PRO A 44 -0.18 3.39 9.93
C PRO A 44 0.56 2.60 8.83
N GLN A 45 0.40 2.99 7.59
CA GLN A 45 1.02 2.33 6.44
C GLN A 45 2.53 2.59 6.42
N LEU A 46 3.27 1.60 5.94
CA LEU A 46 4.72 1.61 5.97
C LEU A 46 5.32 2.84 5.27
N ASN A 47 4.79 3.23 4.11
CA ASN A 47 5.27 4.39 3.37
C ASN A 47 5.12 5.68 4.16
N ASN A 48 3.99 5.86 4.84
CA ASN A 48 3.73 7.02 5.69
C ASN A 48 4.71 7.08 6.88
N LEU A 49 5.00 5.93 7.50
CA LEU A 49 5.94 5.84 8.61
C LEU A 49 7.41 6.02 8.18
N ILE A 50 7.79 5.53 7.01
CA ILE A 50 9.14 5.74 6.44
C ILE A 50 9.36 7.24 6.17
N ALA A 51 8.44 7.89 5.47
CA ALA A 51 8.54 9.33 5.18
C ALA A 51 8.60 10.16 6.47
N ALA A 52 7.76 9.84 7.47
CA ALA A 52 7.78 10.49 8.77
C ALA A 52 9.16 10.40 9.45
N ARG A 53 9.78 9.22 9.40
CA ARG A 53 11.10 8.98 10.01
C ARG A 53 12.21 9.80 9.35
N TYR A 54 12.26 9.83 8.01
CA TYR A 54 13.35 10.50 7.29
C TYR A 54 13.20 12.02 7.23
N LEU A 55 11.97 12.53 7.22
CA LEU A 55 11.67 13.95 7.07
C LEU A 55 11.29 14.63 8.40
N GLY A 56 11.30 13.90 9.52
CA GLY A 56 11.00 14.47 10.85
C GLY A 56 9.56 14.95 10.99
N THR A 57 8.63 14.32 10.28
CA THR A 57 7.21 14.69 10.24
C THR A 57 6.34 13.66 10.98
N THR A 58 5.02 13.77 10.87
CA THR A 58 4.08 12.82 11.44
C THR A 58 3.30 12.07 10.35
N ALA A 59 2.62 10.98 10.71
CA ALA A 59 1.74 10.27 9.79
C ALA A 59 0.63 11.16 9.21
N MET A 60 0.26 12.25 9.90
CA MET A 60 -0.73 13.25 9.47
C MET A 60 -0.18 14.34 8.55
N ALA A 61 1.09 14.28 8.17
CA ALA A 61 1.73 15.30 7.35
C ALA A 61 0.91 15.67 6.10
N ALA A 62 0.80 16.98 5.84
CA ALA A 62 0.07 17.58 4.73
C ALA A 62 -1.32 16.95 4.47
N PRO A 63 -2.25 17.01 5.43
CA PRO A 63 -3.50 16.24 5.36
C PRO A 63 -4.38 16.67 4.17
N VAL A 64 -4.41 17.95 3.84
CA VAL A 64 -5.21 18.47 2.70
C VAL A 64 -4.69 17.88 1.38
N LEU A 65 -3.37 17.89 1.17
CA LEU A 65 -2.75 17.31 -0.03
C LEU A 65 -3.03 15.81 -0.11
N GLY A 66 -2.89 15.11 1.03
CA GLY A 66 -3.13 13.67 1.11
C GLY A 66 -4.57 13.28 0.83
N ILE A 67 -5.54 13.98 1.43
CA ILE A 67 -6.96 13.71 1.20
C ILE A 67 -7.33 14.01 -0.27
N THR A 68 -6.84 15.12 -0.82
CA THR A 68 -7.09 15.46 -2.23
C THR A 68 -6.57 14.37 -3.16
N ALA A 69 -5.32 13.92 -2.96
CA ALA A 69 -4.74 12.84 -3.74
C ALA A 69 -5.53 11.52 -3.57
N ALA A 70 -5.91 11.19 -2.33
CA ALA A 70 -6.69 9.99 -2.04
C ALA A 70 -8.06 9.99 -2.76
N VAL A 71 -8.76 11.14 -2.75
CA VAL A 71 -10.06 11.28 -3.42
C VAL A 71 -9.90 11.15 -4.93
N ILE A 72 -8.88 11.78 -5.53
CA ILE A 72 -8.61 11.69 -6.97
C ILE A 72 -8.30 10.24 -7.37
N MET A 73 -7.41 9.57 -6.63
CA MET A 73 -7.05 8.18 -6.89
C MET A 73 -8.25 7.23 -6.75
N LEU A 74 -9.02 7.37 -5.67
CA LEU A 74 -10.20 6.54 -5.43
C LEU A 74 -11.26 6.76 -6.52
N ALA A 75 -11.61 8.01 -6.80
CA ALA A 75 -12.60 8.34 -7.82
C ALA A 75 -12.15 7.88 -9.22
N GLY A 76 -10.90 8.13 -9.59
CA GLY A 76 -10.33 7.69 -10.86
C GLY A 76 -10.36 6.16 -10.99
N GLY A 77 -9.94 5.45 -9.94
CA GLY A 77 -9.95 3.99 -9.91
C GLY A 77 -11.37 3.39 -10.00
N ILE A 78 -12.33 3.96 -9.27
CA ILE A 78 -13.73 3.51 -9.36
C ILE A 78 -14.29 3.74 -10.77
N VAL A 79 -14.06 4.91 -11.35
CA VAL A 79 -14.50 5.22 -12.72
C VAL A 79 -13.87 4.25 -13.72
N TYR A 80 -12.56 4.00 -13.60
CA TYR A 80 -11.86 3.05 -14.46
C TYR A 80 -12.41 1.62 -14.32
N LEU A 81 -12.50 1.10 -13.11
CA LEU A 81 -13.00 -0.27 -12.87
C LEU A 81 -14.45 -0.44 -13.33
N THR A 82 -15.29 0.57 -13.13
CA THR A 82 -16.68 0.56 -13.61
C THR A 82 -16.75 0.58 -15.15
N TRP A 83 -15.89 1.37 -15.79
CA TRP A 83 -15.79 1.38 -17.23
C TRP A 83 -15.29 0.02 -17.76
N ARG A 84 -14.29 -0.53 -17.11
CA ARG A 84 -13.70 -1.81 -17.47
C ARG A 84 -14.66 -2.98 -17.29
N GLU A 85 -15.45 -2.97 -16.22
CA GLU A 85 -16.53 -3.94 -15.99
C GLU A 85 -17.53 -3.93 -17.16
N LYS A 86 -17.98 -2.75 -17.58
CA LYS A 86 -18.88 -2.61 -18.73
C LYS A 86 -18.29 -3.14 -20.02
N GLN A 87 -16.99 -2.92 -20.26
CA GLN A 87 -16.29 -3.46 -21.43
C GLN A 87 -16.26 -5.00 -21.42
N LEU A 88 -15.89 -5.61 -20.27
CA LEU A 88 -15.82 -7.05 -20.12
C LEU A 88 -17.19 -7.69 -20.28
N ARG A 89 -18.22 -7.10 -19.69
CA ARG A 89 -19.60 -7.55 -19.84
C ARG A 89 -20.10 -7.45 -21.30
N ALA A 90 -19.76 -6.39 -21.99
CA ALA A 90 -20.08 -6.24 -23.43
C ALA A 90 -19.34 -7.27 -24.30
N ALA A 91 -18.18 -7.72 -23.87
CA ALA A 91 -17.43 -8.81 -24.52
C ALA A 91 -17.96 -10.23 -24.17
N GLY A 92 -19.04 -10.33 -23.36
CA GLY A 92 -19.61 -11.60 -22.91
C GLY A 92 -18.84 -12.26 -21.76
N GLU A 93 -17.99 -11.51 -21.08
CA GLU A 93 -17.27 -12.02 -19.92
C GLU A 93 -18.11 -11.88 -18.65
N HIS A 94 -18.40 -13.02 -18.06
CA HIS A 94 -19.16 -13.17 -16.81
C HIS A 94 -18.30 -13.79 -15.73
N TYR A 95 -18.83 -13.94 -14.54
CA TYR A 95 -18.13 -14.65 -13.47
C TYR A 95 -17.84 -16.11 -13.86
N THR A 96 -16.61 -16.53 -13.68
CA THR A 96 -16.20 -17.92 -13.91
C THR A 96 -15.68 -18.53 -12.62
N SER A 97 -16.33 -19.61 -12.14
CA SER A 97 -15.91 -20.31 -10.92
C SER A 97 -14.55 -20.98 -11.08
N THR A 98 -13.74 -20.93 -10.02
CA THR A 98 -12.43 -21.62 -9.95
C THR A 98 -12.51 -23.04 -9.45
N GLY A 99 -13.67 -23.49 -8.98
CA GLY A 99 -13.85 -24.81 -8.34
C GLY A 99 -13.32 -24.91 -6.89
N ASP A 100 -12.54 -23.93 -6.45
CA ASP A 100 -11.97 -23.87 -5.08
C ASP A 100 -12.78 -23.01 -4.11
N GLU A 101 -13.96 -22.61 -4.49
CA GLU A 101 -14.85 -21.81 -3.66
C GLU A 101 -15.24 -22.63 -2.44
N LYS A 102 -14.64 -22.35 -1.29
CA LYS A 102 -15.12 -22.92 -0.03
C LYS A 102 -16.56 -22.45 0.15
N LYS A 103 -17.50 -23.39 0.16
CA LYS A 103 -18.87 -23.09 0.59
C LYS A 103 -18.74 -22.40 1.95
N SER A 104 -19.23 -21.18 2.04
CA SER A 104 -19.38 -20.48 3.30
C SER A 104 -20.17 -21.41 4.23
N ASN A 105 -19.48 -22.02 5.17
CA ASN A 105 -20.16 -22.75 6.23
C ASN A 105 -20.89 -21.66 7.00
N GLY A 106 -22.19 -21.57 6.95
CA GLY A 106 -23.07 -20.55 7.51
C GLY A 106 -22.82 -20.15 8.97
N GLU A 107 -21.56 -19.95 9.33
CA GLU A 107 -21.15 -19.36 10.61
C GLU A 107 -21.62 -17.92 10.63
N ALA A 108 -22.40 -17.57 11.65
CA ALA A 108 -22.85 -16.22 11.89
C ALA A 108 -21.64 -15.29 11.96
N LEU A 109 -21.51 -14.40 10.98
CA LEU A 109 -20.45 -13.39 10.95
C LEU A 109 -20.61 -12.45 12.15
N PRO A 110 -19.53 -12.09 12.83
CA PRO A 110 -19.59 -11.10 13.89
C PRO A 110 -20.09 -9.76 13.34
N HIS A 111 -20.75 -8.97 14.19
CA HIS A 111 -21.27 -7.67 13.78
C HIS A 111 -20.12 -6.79 13.24
N TRP A 112 -20.35 -6.10 12.15
CA TRP A 112 -19.35 -5.29 11.42
C TRP A 112 -18.59 -4.28 12.30
N ILE A 113 -19.22 -3.78 13.36
CA ILE A 113 -18.60 -2.87 14.35
C ILE A 113 -17.34 -3.49 14.97
N PHE A 114 -17.32 -4.79 15.25
CA PHE A 114 -16.15 -5.46 15.84
C PHE A 114 -14.96 -5.51 14.86
N GLY A 115 -15.19 -5.37 13.57
CA GLY A 115 -14.12 -5.22 12.57
C GLY A 115 -13.58 -3.79 12.47
N ILE A 116 -14.45 -2.79 12.62
CA ILE A 116 -14.06 -1.38 12.47
C ILE A 116 -13.44 -0.81 13.76
N LEU A 117 -13.93 -1.20 14.92
CA LEU A 117 -13.49 -0.67 16.21
C LEU A 117 -11.97 -0.74 16.43
N PRO A 118 -11.28 -1.88 16.15
CA PRO A 118 -9.83 -1.96 16.28
C PRO A 118 -9.08 -0.99 15.36
N LEU A 119 -9.57 -0.80 14.13
CA LEU A 119 -8.96 0.11 13.15
C LEU A 119 -9.07 1.56 13.62
N VAL A 120 -10.25 1.97 14.10
CA VAL A 120 -10.48 3.30 14.65
C VAL A 120 -9.59 3.53 15.86
N ALA A 121 -9.45 2.55 16.75
CA ALA A 121 -8.58 2.65 17.92
C ALA A 121 -7.10 2.85 17.52
N VAL A 122 -6.60 2.13 16.52
CA VAL A 122 -5.23 2.33 15.99
C VAL A 122 -5.07 3.75 15.44
N ILE A 123 -6.03 4.23 14.67
CA ILE A 123 -5.98 5.59 14.09
C ILE A 123 -5.96 6.65 15.19
N ILE A 124 -6.81 6.52 16.22
CA ILE A 124 -6.87 7.46 17.33
C ILE A 124 -5.57 7.42 18.14
N THR A 125 -5.10 6.24 18.53
CA THR A 125 -3.88 6.13 19.35
C THR A 125 -2.64 6.64 18.60
N LEU A 126 -2.55 6.40 17.30
CA LEU A 126 -1.45 6.89 16.47
C LEU A 126 -1.50 8.41 16.28
N ASN A 127 -2.66 8.99 15.98
CA ASN A 127 -2.75 10.38 15.51
C ASN A 127 -3.17 11.37 16.60
N VAL A 128 -4.01 10.97 17.57
CA VAL A 128 -4.44 11.85 18.66
C VAL A 128 -3.50 11.71 19.85
N PHE A 129 -3.21 10.49 20.27
CA PHE A 129 -2.30 10.27 21.39
C PHE A 129 -0.82 10.25 20.99
N GLN A 130 -0.51 10.30 19.69
CA GLN A 130 0.87 10.31 19.14
C GLN A 130 1.71 9.13 19.67
N TRP A 131 1.08 7.98 19.86
CA TRP A 131 1.78 6.78 20.31
C TRP A 131 2.69 6.23 19.22
N PRO A 132 3.80 5.59 19.56
CA PRO A 132 4.60 4.85 18.59
C PRO A 132 3.74 3.83 17.86
N ALA A 133 4.02 3.62 16.56
CA ALA A 133 3.22 2.73 15.69
C ALA A 133 3.02 1.34 16.30
N ILE A 134 4.04 0.77 16.96
CA ILE A 134 3.96 -0.53 17.64
C ILE A 134 2.91 -0.52 18.74
N GLY A 135 2.88 0.53 19.56
CA GLY A 135 1.88 0.70 20.63
C GLY A 135 0.48 0.87 20.08
N ALA A 136 0.32 1.70 19.04
CA ALA A 136 -0.96 1.92 18.37
C ALA A 136 -1.51 0.62 17.76
N ILE A 137 -0.69 -0.15 17.05
CA ILE A 137 -1.08 -1.45 16.50
C ILE A 137 -1.42 -2.44 17.62
N GLY A 138 -0.66 -2.40 18.72
CA GLY A 138 -0.93 -3.21 19.92
C GLY A 138 -2.32 -3.00 20.50
N THR A 139 -2.84 -1.76 20.50
CA THR A 139 -4.22 -1.49 20.92
C THR A 139 -5.27 -2.14 20.03
N GLY A 140 -5.04 -2.13 18.72
CA GLY A 140 -5.91 -2.81 17.75
C GLY A 140 -5.94 -4.32 17.99
N ILE A 141 -4.77 -4.94 18.17
CA ILE A 141 -4.66 -6.38 18.47
C ILE A 141 -5.38 -6.71 19.78
N LEU A 142 -5.17 -5.92 20.84
CA LEU A 142 -5.83 -6.11 22.13
C LEU A 142 -7.35 -6.07 21.99
N LEU A 143 -7.89 -5.10 21.25
CA LEU A 143 -9.33 -4.99 21.00
C LEU A 143 -9.86 -6.17 20.19
N ILE A 144 -9.14 -6.65 19.16
CA ILE A 144 -9.52 -7.85 18.40
C ILE A 144 -9.63 -9.05 19.34
N VAL A 145 -8.66 -9.23 20.23
CA VAL A 145 -8.66 -10.34 21.21
C VAL A 145 -9.84 -10.21 22.17
N LEU A 146 -10.07 -9.03 22.74
CA LEU A 146 -11.16 -8.80 23.68
C LEU A 146 -12.54 -8.99 23.04
N CYS A 147 -12.73 -8.47 21.83
CA CYS A 147 -14.00 -8.60 21.09
C CYS A 147 -14.30 -10.04 20.68
N ASN A 148 -13.25 -10.86 20.47
CA ASN A 148 -13.39 -12.23 19.99
C ASN A 148 -12.96 -13.28 21.03
N ILE A 149 -12.93 -12.94 22.31
CA ILE A 149 -12.43 -13.83 23.39
C ILE A 149 -13.12 -15.21 23.40
N ARG A 150 -14.37 -15.27 22.98
CA ARG A 150 -15.13 -16.54 22.87
C ARG A 150 -14.55 -17.47 21.78
N GLN A 151 -13.78 -16.93 20.84
CA GLN A 151 -13.15 -17.69 19.75
C GLN A 151 -11.65 -17.94 20.02
N TRP A 152 -11.23 -17.98 21.28
CA TRP A 152 -9.82 -18.10 21.68
C TRP A 152 -9.06 -19.25 20.98
N LYS A 153 -9.75 -20.33 20.62
CA LYS A 153 -9.17 -21.47 19.87
C LYS A 153 -8.69 -21.07 18.48
N LYS A 154 -9.24 -19.99 17.89
CA LYS A 154 -8.82 -19.48 16.58
C LYS A 154 -7.60 -18.54 16.70
N PHE A 155 -7.20 -18.11 17.89
CA PHE A 155 -6.09 -17.17 18.06
C PHE A 155 -4.74 -17.79 17.73
N ILE A 156 -4.48 -19.03 18.14
CA ILE A 156 -3.21 -19.71 17.84
C ILE A 156 -2.99 -19.83 16.32
N PRO A 157 -3.94 -20.37 15.53
CA PRO A 157 -3.82 -20.37 14.07
C PRO A 157 -3.63 -18.95 13.50
N ALA A 158 -4.42 -17.96 13.95
CA ALA A 158 -4.32 -16.59 13.47
C ALA A 158 -2.96 -15.95 13.77
N VAL A 159 -2.39 -16.19 14.94
CA VAL A 159 -1.05 -15.72 15.31
C VAL A 159 0.03 -16.40 14.44
N ASN A 160 -0.11 -17.71 14.19
CA ASN A 160 0.83 -18.43 13.33
C ASN A 160 0.80 -17.91 11.88
N ASP A 161 -0.40 -17.68 11.33
CA ASP A 161 -0.56 -17.12 9.99
C ASP A 161 -0.02 -15.69 9.92
N GLY A 162 -0.28 -14.89 10.96
CA GLY A 162 0.28 -13.56 11.12
C GLY A 162 1.81 -13.54 11.23
N ALA A 163 2.38 -14.49 11.97
CA ALA A 163 3.84 -14.65 12.10
C ALA A 163 4.48 -15.02 10.76
N GLN A 164 3.90 -15.96 10.01
CA GLN A 164 4.37 -16.29 8.66
C GLN A 164 4.30 -15.09 7.72
N GLY A 165 3.19 -14.34 7.74
CA GLY A 165 3.06 -13.10 6.98
C GLY A 165 4.10 -12.05 7.37
N SER A 166 4.43 -11.94 8.67
CA SER A 166 5.44 -11.03 9.18
C SER A 166 6.84 -11.40 8.71
N VAL A 167 7.20 -12.69 8.71
CA VAL A 167 8.48 -13.17 8.18
C VAL A 167 8.62 -12.80 6.71
N MET A 168 7.59 -13.03 5.90
CA MET A 168 7.59 -12.64 4.49
C MET A 168 7.76 -11.13 4.31
N ALA A 169 7.05 -10.33 5.10
CA ALA A 169 7.17 -8.87 5.06
C ALA A 169 8.58 -8.39 5.46
N ILE A 170 9.17 -8.97 6.52
CA ILE A 170 10.55 -8.66 6.96
C ILE A 170 11.55 -9.06 5.87
N MET A 171 11.44 -10.25 5.31
CA MET A 171 12.35 -10.73 4.26
C MET A 171 12.28 -9.84 3.01
N ASN A 172 11.08 -9.50 2.56
CA ASN A 172 10.90 -8.61 1.40
C ASN A 172 11.47 -7.20 1.67
N THR A 173 11.20 -6.64 2.85
CA THR A 173 11.72 -5.32 3.24
C THR A 173 13.24 -5.35 3.37
N SER A 174 13.79 -6.37 4.03
CA SER A 174 15.25 -6.53 4.18
C SER A 174 15.96 -6.74 2.84
N ALA A 175 15.35 -7.52 1.94
CA ALA A 175 15.87 -7.71 0.59
C ALA A 175 15.88 -6.39 -0.19
N ALA A 176 14.80 -5.60 -0.10
CA ALA A 176 14.71 -4.29 -0.75
C ALA A 176 15.76 -3.32 -0.19
N VAL A 177 15.92 -3.25 1.13
CA VAL A 177 16.95 -2.42 1.79
C VAL A 177 18.35 -2.89 1.43
N GLY A 178 18.59 -4.20 1.45
CA GLY A 178 19.88 -4.79 1.05
C GLY A 178 20.22 -4.49 -0.41
N PHE A 179 19.25 -4.67 -1.32
CA PHE A 179 19.40 -4.29 -2.73
C PHE A 179 19.70 -2.79 -2.87
N GLY A 180 18.98 -1.95 -2.14
CA GLY A 180 19.21 -0.52 -2.10
C GLY A 180 20.62 -0.14 -1.65
N SER A 181 21.18 -0.84 -0.67
CA SER A 181 22.55 -0.64 -0.21
C SER A 181 23.57 -0.99 -1.29
N VAL A 182 23.32 -2.06 -2.06
CA VAL A 182 24.17 -2.44 -3.21
C VAL A 182 24.06 -1.39 -4.32
N VAL A 183 22.83 -0.95 -4.65
CA VAL A 183 22.61 0.09 -5.66
C VAL A 183 23.34 1.40 -5.31
N LYS A 184 23.32 1.80 -4.04
CA LYS A 184 24.07 2.99 -3.57
C LYS A 184 25.58 2.87 -3.75
N ALA A 185 26.13 1.68 -3.64
CA ALA A 185 27.55 1.43 -3.79
C ALA A 185 28.02 1.46 -5.25
N VAL A 186 27.11 1.41 -6.22
CA VAL A 186 27.45 1.44 -7.65
C VAL A 186 27.74 2.88 -8.09
N PRO A 187 28.85 3.15 -8.82
CA PRO A 187 29.19 4.50 -9.29
C PRO A 187 28.07 5.19 -10.09
N GLY A 188 27.29 4.42 -10.84
CA GLY A 188 26.12 4.92 -11.56
C GLY A 188 25.03 5.55 -10.68
N PHE A 189 24.95 5.17 -9.39
CA PHE A 189 24.01 5.79 -8.46
C PHE A 189 24.36 7.24 -8.15
N ALA A 190 25.65 7.55 -7.99
CA ALA A 190 26.09 8.93 -7.81
C ALA A 190 25.74 9.80 -9.02
N SER A 191 25.91 9.26 -10.23
CA SER A 191 25.52 9.95 -11.48
C SER A 191 24.01 10.16 -11.56
N LEU A 192 23.22 9.15 -11.22
CA LEU A 192 21.75 9.26 -11.15
C LEU A 192 21.32 10.32 -10.13
N THR A 193 21.89 10.28 -8.93
CA THR A 193 21.61 11.26 -7.86
C THR A 193 21.94 12.67 -8.30
N SER A 194 23.10 12.86 -8.93
CA SER A 194 23.53 14.16 -9.44
C SER A 194 22.58 14.66 -10.55
N ALA A 195 22.14 13.78 -11.44
CA ALA A 195 21.17 14.12 -12.48
C ALA A 195 19.80 14.52 -11.91
N LEU A 196 19.32 13.78 -10.90
CA LEU A 196 18.05 14.08 -10.22
C LEU A 196 18.10 15.41 -9.45
N LEU A 197 19.20 15.67 -8.76
CA LEU A 197 19.41 16.95 -8.05
C LEU A 197 19.67 18.12 -9.00
N GLY A 198 20.23 17.86 -10.18
CA GLY A 198 20.46 18.84 -11.24
C GLY A 198 19.23 19.15 -12.08
N MET A 199 18.13 18.43 -11.90
CA MET A 199 16.88 18.73 -12.59
C MET A 199 16.39 20.11 -12.14
N GLY A 200 16.38 21.07 -13.05
CA GLY A 200 15.79 22.38 -12.82
C GLY A 200 14.29 22.27 -12.55
N GLY A 201 13.76 23.15 -11.72
CA GLY A 201 12.34 23.20 -11.40
C GLY A 201 12.03 23.07 -9.91
N SER A 202 10.81 22.65 -9.59
CA SER A 202 10.40 22.48 -8.19
C SER A 202 11.10 21.30 -7.53
N PRO A 203 11.66 21.47 -6.33
CA PRO A 203 12.27 20.37 -5.56
C PRO A 203 11.32 19.21 -5.29
N LEU A 204 10.01 19.49 -5.16
CA LEU A 204 8.98 18.48 -4.99
C LEU A 204 8.83 17.61 -6.25
N VAL A 205 9.01 18.19 -7.44
CA VAL A 205 9.00 17.42 -8.69
C VAL A 205 10.24 16.55 -8.78
N SER A 206 11.41 17.06 -8.43
CA SER A 206 12.67 16.28 -8.38
C SER A 206 12.52 15.08 -7.43
N GLU A 207 11.95 15.31 -6.24
CA GLU A 207 11.66 14.24 -5.27
C GLU A 207 10.70 13.19 -5.85
N ALA A 208 9.59 13.66 -6.45
CA ALA A 208 8.60 12.75 -7.03
C ALA A 208 9.22 11.86 -8.11
N VAL A 209 10.01 12.44 -9.02
CA VAL A 209 10.69 11.69 -10.08
C VAL A 209 11.70 10.71 -9.51
N ALA A 210 12.52 11.13 -8.53
CA ALA A 210 13.51 10.27 -7.91
C ALA A 210 12.87 9.04 -7.25
N ILE A 211 11.83 9.28 -6.44
CA ILE A 211 11.15 8.20 -5.71
C ILE A 211 10.40 7.27 -6.66
N THR A 212 9.66 7.81 -7.62
CA THR A 212 8.94 7.02 -8.64
C THR A 212 9.90 6.15 -9.44
N THR A 213 11.03 6.69 -9.89
CA THR A 213 12.03 5.95 -10.65
C THR A 213 12.65 4.82 -9.82
N LEU A 214 13.01 5.09 -8.56
CA LEU A 214 13.59 4.08 -7.69
C LEU A 214 12.57 3.03 -7.24
N ALA A 215 11.32 3.41 -7.01
CA ALA A 215 10.24 2.46 -6.75
C ALA A 215 10.02 1.51 -7.95
N GLY A 216 10.00 2.07 -9.16
CA GLY A 216 9.91 1.28 -10.38
C GLY A 216 11.12 0.36 -10.59
N ALA A 217 12.34 0.87 -10.41
CA ALA A 217 13.55 0.07 -10.58
C ALA A 217 13.66 -1.10 -9.59
N THR A 218 13.21 -0.89 -8.35
CA THR A 218 13.24 -1.91 -7.30
C THR A 218 12.03 -2.83 -7.29
N GLY A 219 10.96 -2.48 -8.00
CA GLY A 219 9.68 -3.19 -7.92
C GLY A 219 9.05 -3.14 -6.52
N SER A 220 9.32 -2.08 -5.77
CA SER A 220 8.87 -1.92 -4.39
C SER A 220 8.67 -0.45 -4.03
N SER A 221 7.45 -0.06 -3.75
CA SER A 221 7.09 1.28 -3.28
C SER A 221 7.90 1.71 -2.06
N SER A 222 7.83 0.95 -0.98
CA SER A 222 8.54 1.25 0.26
C SER A 222 10.06 1.12 0.11
N GLY A 223 10.54 0.15 -0.66
CA GLY A 223 11.97 -0.05 -0.93
C GLY A 223 12.56 1.14 -1.70
N GLY A 224 11.96 1.50 -2.83
CA GLY A 224 12.42 2.63 -3.64
C GLY A 224 12.37 3.96 -2.89
N MET A 225 11.29 4.21 -2.14
CA MET A 225 11.19 5.41 -1.31
C MET A 225 12.24 5.43 -0.20
N THR A 226 12.50 4.30 0.48
CA THR A 226 13.55 4.21 1.50
C THR A 226 14.91 4.57 0.91
N ILE A 227 15.26 4.00 -0.25
CA ILE A 227 16.53 4.28 -0.93
C ILE A 227 16.65 5.77 -1.27
N ALA A 228 15.59 6.34 -1.85
CA ALA A 228 15.58 7.73 -2.23
C ALA A 228 15.74 8.66 -1.02
N LEU A 229 14.94 8.46 0.02
CA LEU A 229 14.97 9.30 1.22
C LEU A 229 16.25 9.13 2.02
N GLU A 230 16.79 7.91 2.12
CA GLU A 230 18.08 7.71 2.78
C GLU A 230 19.22 8.45 2.08
N ALA A 231 19.16 8.58 0.76
CA ALA A 231 20.18 9.30 0.00
C ALA A 231 19.95 10.81 -0.05
N LEU A 232 18.70 11.27 -0.10
CA LEU A 232 18.34 12.62 -0.51
C LEU A 232 17.57 13.42 0.56
N ALA A 233 17.10 12.80 1.66
CA ALA A 233 16.25 13.51 2.64
C ALA A 233 16.94 14.73 3.27
N SER A 234 18.22 14.64 3.61
CA SER A 234 18.96 15.78 4.15
C SER A 234 18.99 16.95 3.16
N LYS A 235 19.20 16.67 1.88
CA LYS A 235 19.19 17.66 0.82
C LYS A 235 17.80 18.28 0.61
N TYR A 236 16.76 17.48 0.66
CA TYR A 236 15.37 17.96 0.59
C TYR A 236 15.02 18.84 1.79
N LEU A 237 15.45 18.50 3.01
CA LEU A 237 15.22 19.31 4.20
C LEU A 237 15.99 20.66 4.16
N GLU A 238 17.24 20.66 3.67
CA GLU A 238 17.99 21.89 3.42
C GLU A 238 17.25 22.79 2.41
N THR A 239 16.80 22.21 1.30
CA THR A 239 16.07 22.91 0.25
C THR A 239 14.71 23.42 0.75
N ALA A 240 14.01 22.61 1.55
CA ALA A 240 12.77 22.98 2.22
C ALA A 240 12.97 24.27 3.05
N SER A 241 14.02 24.28 3.87
CA SER A 241 14.35 25.44 4.71
C SER A 241 14.73 26.66 3.87
N ALA A 242 15.54 26.49 2.82
CA ALA A 242 16.00 27.59 1.96
C ALA A 242 14.86 28.22 1.15
N LEU A 243 13.88 27.44 0.72
CA LEU A 243 12.75 27.89 -0.09
C LEU A 243 11.47 28.11 0.71
N ASN A 244 11.53 27.96 2.03
CA ASN A 244 10.36 28.05 2.93
C ASN A 244 9.21 27.12 2.52
N ILE A 245 9.54 25.89 2.09
CA ILE A 245 8.59 24.82 1.78
C ILE A 245 8.46 23.92 3.01
N SER A 246 7.23 23.59 3.39
CA SER A 246 7.02 22.69 4.54
C SER A 246 7.58 21.29 4.29
N PRO A 247 8.35 20.71 5.23
CA PRO A 247 8.75 19.28 5.15
C PRO A 247 7.58 18.31 5.02
N GLU A 248 6.39 18.70 5.48
CA GLU A 248 5.18 17.90 5.30
C GLU A 248 4.76 17.76 3.82
N ALA A 249 5.05 18.79 2.99
CA ALA A 249 4.79 18.70 1.56
C ALA A 249 5.70 17.66 0.91
N PHE A 250 6.98 17.63 1.26
CA PHE A 250 7.93 16.59 0.84
C PHE A 250 7.46 15.21 1.31
N HIS A 251 7.06 15.07 2.57
CA HIS A 251 6.50 13.82 3.08
C HIS A 251 5.37 13.29 2.18
N ARG A 252 4.39 14.14 1.87
CA ARG A 252 3.22 13.69 1.11
C ARG A 252 3.55 13.43 -0.37
N VAL A 253 4.42 14.23 -0.96
CA VAL A 253 4.91 13.98 -2.32
C VAL A 253 5.69 12.67 -2.37
N ALA A 254 6.58 12.42 -1.41
CA ALA A 254 7.33 11.17 -1.31
C ALA A 254 6.41 9.95 -1.25
N THR A 255 5.42 9.98 -0.36
CA THR A 255 4.50 8.85 -0.20
C THR A 255 3.65 8.60 -1.44
N VAL A 256 3.10 9.64 -2.07
CA VAL A 256 2.29 9.51 -3.29
C VAL A 256 3.16 9.04 -4.47
N ALA A 257 4.33 9.63 -4.65
CA ALA A 257 5.25 9.27 -5.73
C ALA A 257 5.76 7.83 -5.65
N SER A 258 5.84 7.26 -4.44
CA SER A 258 6.29 5.88 -4.24
C SER A 258 5.35 4.85 -4.87
N GLY A 259 4.07 5.20 -5.08
CA GLY A 259 3.11 4.35 -5.78
C GLY A 259 3.09 4.51 -7.30
N GLY A 260 3.90 5.41 -7.86
CA GLY A 260 3.81 5.75 -9.30
C GLY A 260 4.19 4.62 -10.25
N LEU A 261 5.25 3.89 -9.96
CA LEU A 261 5.75 2.77 -10.77
C LEU A 261 5.90 1.46 -9.98
N ASP A 262 5.29 1.34 -8.82
CA ASP A 262 5.32 0.11 -8.03
C ASP A 262 4.31 -0.95 -8.52
N SER A 263 3.45 -0.58 -9.46
CA SER A 263 2.54 -1.50 -10.16
C SER A 263 3.18 -2.21 -11.37
N LEU A 264 4.46 -2.00 -11.64
CA LEU A 264 5.15 -2.68 -12.74
C LEU A 264 5.09 -4.22 -12.60
N PRO A 265 5.14 -4.99 -13.73
CA PRO A 265 4.89 -6.44 -13.71
C PRO A 265 5.80 -7.24 -12.79
N HIS A 266 7.00 -6.74 -12.51
CA HIS A 266 7.99 -7.37 -11.62
C HIS A 266 7.81 -6.99 -10.15
N CYS A 267 6.86 -6.12 -9.82
CA CYS A 267 6.57 -5.76 -8.43
C CYS A 267 6.10 -6.96 -7.63
N GLY A 268 6.72 -7.20 -6.48
CA GLY A 268 6.38 -8.33 -5.61
C GLY A 268 4.93 -8.33 -5.13
N ALA A 269 4.33 -7.15 -4.95
CA ALA A 269 2.93 -7.01 -4.56
C ALA A 269 2.00 -7.47 -5.69
N VAL A 270 2.29 -7.09 -6.95
CA VAL A 270 1.52 -7.49 -8.14
C VAL A 270 1.62 -9.00 -8.36
N ILE A 271 2.84 -9.56 -8.30
CA ILE A 271 3.06 -10.99 -8.45
C ILE A 271 2.28 -11.79 -7.38
N THR A 272 2.36 -11.36 -6.13
CA THR A 272 1.65 -12.02 -5.02
C THR A 272 0.14 -11.90 -5.19
N LEU A 273 -0.37 -10.73 -5.57
CA LEU A 273 -1.79 -10.49 -5.81
C LEU A 273 -2.34 -11.43 -6.88
N LEU A 274 -1.67 -11.48 -8.03
CA LEU A 274 -2.08 -12.36 -9.14
C LEU A 274 -2.00 -13.84 -8.77
N ALA A 275 -0.95 -14.25 -8.06
CA ALA A 275 -0.81 -15.64 -7.60
C ALA A 275 -1.95 -16.06 -6.65
N VAL A 276 -2.33 -15.20 -5.69
CA VAL A 276 -3.46 -15.45 -4.78
C VAL A 276 -4.78 -15.51 -5.54
N CYS A 277 -4.98 -14.60 -6.49
CA CYS A 277 -6.18 -14.57 -7.32
C CYS A 277 -6.22 -15.70 -8.38
N LYS A 278 -5.13 -16.50 -8.51
CA LYS A 278 -4.98 -17.54 -9.53
C LYS A 278 -5.22 -17.01 -10.94
N LEU A 279 -4.63 -15.84 -11.21
CA LEU A 279 -4.67 -15.16 -12.50
C LEU A 279 -3.25 -14.88 -12.98
N SER A 280 -3.08 -14.82 -14.30
CA SER A 280 -1.82 -14.40 -14.89
C SER A 280 -1.78 -12.89 -15.17
N HIS A 281 -0.59 -12.36 -15.43
CA HIS A 281 -0.44 -10.97 -15.89
C HIS A 281 -1.28 -10.68 -17.15
N LYS A 282 -1.40 -11.64 -18.04
CA LYS A 282 -2.20 -11.50 -19.27
C LYS A 282 -3.68 -11.30 -18.96
N ASP A 283 -4.18 -11.89 -17.89
CA ASP A 283 -5.61 -11.88 -17.55
C ASP A 283 -6.05 -10.57 -16.89
N SER A 284 -5.18 -9.97 -16.06
CA SER A 284 -5.63 -8.92 -15.13
C SER A 284 -4.63 -7.78 -14.92
N TYR A 285 -3.42 -7.83 -15.50
CA TYR A 285 -2.42 -6.81 -15.22
C TYR A 285 -2.84 -5.40 -15.67
N THR A 286 -3.53 -5.28 -16.80
CA THR A 286 -4.03 -3.99 -17.30
C THR A 286 -5.05 -3.33 -16.37
N ASP A 287 -5.63 -4.09 -15.45
CA ASP A 287 -6.62 -3.61 -14.49
C ASP A 287 -6.00 -3.31 -13.11
N ILE A 288 -4.69 -3.53 -12.95
CA ILE A 288 -3.90 -3.25 -11.73
C ILE A 288 -3.07 -1.97 -11.88
N GLY A 289 -2.46 -1.76 -13.05
CA GLY A 289 -1.46 -0.73 -13.34
C GLY A 289 -1.96 0.61 -13.84
#